data_13bba5cb4ac7bec578be2048ce1a53a1
#
_entry.id   13bba5cb4ac7bec578be2048ce1a53a1
#
_cell.length_a   1.000
_cell.length_b   1.000
_cell.length_c   1.000
_cell.angle_alpha   90.00
_cell.angle_beta   90.00
_cell.angle_gamma   90.00
#
_symmetry.space_group_name_H-M   'P 1'
#
loop_
_entity.id
_entity.type
_entity.pdbx_description
1 polymer ?
#
loop_
_entity_poly.entity_id
_entity_poly.type
_entity_poly.pdbx_seq_one_letter_code
_entity_poly.pdbx_strand_id
1 'polypeptide(L)'
;MPNWVFTTMNVHGEPEKIAEFRDKAKKPYNTYYENWKTKQIEESPMEADLLFWNFIEPENKDAYFADAHGTKPEGYESWSMEEKLAHDMKFTGEGWYDWNCRNWGTKWEARGVLEQEDEDGKYLRYQFDTAWSPAEGAFRAMVEQHPELSFTFRCEEEQGWGVEYESEDGELTVTNEWDIPESHADWVAMDNPDRCVCQWEDDRSNWYSDCPIPELPEGELEQLEDLVESF
;
A
#
# COMPACT_ATOMS: atom_id res chain seq x y z
N MET A 1 -3.22 11.23 -10.08
CA MET A 1 -2.98 10.67 -8.74
C MET A 1 -3.41 9.23 -8.80
N PRO A 2 -2.80 8.30 -8.09
CA PRO A 2 -3.37 6.95 -7.99
C PRO A 2 -4.60 7.00 -7.11
N ASN A 3 -5.57 6.12 -7.33
CA ASN A 3 -6.54 5.79 -6.32
C ASN A 3 -5.81 5.06 -5.19
N TRP A 4 -6.20 5.33 -3.98
CA TRP A 4 -5.59 4.71 -2.81
C TRP A 4 -6.45 3.56 -2.29
N VAL A 5 -5.79 2.50 -1.87
CA VAL A 5 -6.40 1.39 -1.14
C VAL A 5 -5.97 1.50 0.31
N PHE A 6 -6.93 1.78 1.18
CA PHE A 6 -6.74 1.85 2.63
C PHE A 6 -6.69 0.43 3.18
N THR A 7 -5.60 0.09 3.84
CA THR A 7 -5.40 -1.25 4.37
C THR A 7 -5.27 -1.22 5.88
N THR A 8 -6.05 -2.05 6.55
CA THR A 8 -5.84 -2.41 7.95
C THR A 8 -5.32 -3.85 8.00
N MET A 9 -4.13 -4.03 8.52
CA MET A 9 -3.52 -5.32 8.80
C MET A 9 -3.49 -5.55 10.31
N ASN A 10 -4.05 -6.65 10.78
CA ASN A 10 -3.92 -7.08 12.16
C ASN A 10 -3.07 -8.34 12.22
N VAL A 11 -2.19 -8.42 13.19
CA VAL A 11 -1.27 -9.53 13.43
C VAL A 11 -1.46 -9.99 14.87
N HIS A 12 -1.71 -11.28 15.05
CA HIS A 12 -1.87 -11.91 16.37
C HIS A 12 -0.87 -13.03 16.54
N GLY A 13 -0.34 -13.19 17.75
CA GLY A 13 0.57 -14.28 18.07
C GLY A 13 1.23 -14.13 19.42
N GLU A 14 2.26 -14.95 19.65
CA GLU A 14 3.08 -14.83 20.84
C GLU A 14 3.94 -13.56 20.78
N PRO A 15 4.14 -12.84 21.91
CA PRO A 15 4.83 -11.54 21.94
C PRO A 15 6.21 -11.54 21.29
N GLU A 16 6.97 -12.62 21.47
CA GLU A 16 8.31 -12.75 20.87
C GLU A 16 8.22 -12.78 19.33
N LYS A 17 7.21 -13.47 18.78
CA LYS A 17 7.00 -13.58 17.33
C LYS A 17 6.48 -12.28 16.73
N ILE A 18 5.60 -11.59 17.41
CA ILE A 18 5.17 -10.23 17.05
C ILE A 18 6.36 -9.28 17.00
N ALA A 19 7.24 -9.32 18.01
CA ALA A 19 8.44 -8.49 18.03
C ALA A 19 9.42 -8.83 16.89
N GLU A 20 9.64 -10.12 16.57
CA GLU A 20 10.45 -10.57 15.44
C GLU A 20 9.89 -10.04 14.10
N PHE A 21 8.57 -10.16 13.89
CA PHE A 21 7.88 -9.65 12.71
C PHE A 21 8.06 -8.13 12.60
N ARG A 22 7.75 -7.39 13.67
CA ARG A 22 7.86 -5.93 13.72
C ARG A 22 9.28 -5.45 13.43
N ASP A 23 10.29 -6.07 14.05
CA ASP A 23 11.69 -5.68 13.83
C ASP A 23 12.16 -5.96 12.40
N LYS A 24 11.63 -7.01 11.77
CA LYS A 24 11.84 -7.28 10.34
C LYS A 24 11.13 -6.25 9.48
N ALA A 25 9.85 -5.98 9.75
CA ALA A 25 9.01 -5.09 8.96
C ALA A 25 9.63 -3.69 8.79
N LYS A 26 10.23 -3.13 9.85
CA LYS A 26 10.79 -1.77 9.87
C LYS A 26 12.28 -1.67 9.51
N LYS A 27 12.95 -2.78 9.12
CA LYS A 27 14.37 -2.76 8.80
C LYS A 27 14.64 -1.85 7.60
N PRO A 28 15.44 -0.77 7.73
CA PRO A 28 15.74 0.12 6.63
C PRO A 28 16.48 -0.55 5.49
N TYR A 29 16.23 -0.10 4.26
CA TYR A 29 17.03 -0.46 3.10
C TYR A 29 17.37 0.78 2.27
N ASN A 30 18.39 0.69 1.40
CA ASN A 30 18.81 1.81 0.58
C ASN A 30 18.11 1.79 -0.77
N THR A 31 17.57 2.93 -1.17
CA THR A 31 17.09 3.22 -2.53
C THR A 31 18.08 4.08 -3.27
N TYR A 32 18.02 4.05 -4.59
CA TYR A 32 18.88 4.81 -5.48
C TYR A 32 18.04 5.60 -6.46
N TYR A 33 18.41 6.86 -6.70
CA TYR A 33 17.74 7.71 -7.67
C TYR A 33 18.71 8.66 -8.36
N GLU A 34 18.41 9.06 -9.60
CA GLU A 34 19.15 10.11 -10.27
C GLU A 34 18.67 11.48 -9.78
N ASN A 35 19.56 12.27 -9.21
CA ASN A 35 19.27 13.65 -8.86
C ASN A 35 19.08 14.47 -10.16
N TRP A 36 17.90 14.98 -10.36
CA TRP A 36 17.53 15.69 -11.59
C TRP A 36 18.36 16.96 -11.88
N LYS A 37 18.97 17.58 -10.85
CA LYS A 37 19.83 18.77 -10.96
C LYS A 37 21.26 18.40 -11.26
N THR A 38 21.84 17.48 -10.51
CA THR A 38 23.26 17.13 -10.57
C THR A 38 23.56 16.02 -11.57
N LYS A 39 22.52 15.27 -11.98
CA LYS A 39 22.65 14.06 -12.81
C LYS A 39 23.52 12.99 -12.17
N GLN A 40 23.67 13.04 -10.85
CA GLN A 40 24.40 12.04 -10.10
C GLN A 40 23.41 11.06 -9.44
N ILE A 41 23.84 9.81 -9.32
CA ILE A 41 23.10 8.81 -8.54
C ILE A 41 23.33 9.12 -7.07
N GLU A 42 22.24 9.27 -6.37
CA GLU A 42 22.21 9.47 -4.92
C GLU A 42 21.55 8.26 -4.26
N GLU A 43 22.11 7.87 -3.12
CA GLU A 43 21.59 6.84 -2.24
C GLU A 43 20.77 7.50 -1.13
N SER A 44 19.61 6.93 -0.83
CA SER A 44 18.74 7.41 0.24
C SER A 44 18.18 6.22 1.04
N PRO A 45 18.23 6.25 2.37
CA PRO A 45 17.58 5.23 3.16
C PRO A 45 16.05 5.33 2.99
N MET A 46 15.40 4.20 2.82
CA MET A 46 13.96 4.02 2.95
C MET A 46 13.71 3.52 4.37
N GLU A 47 12.95 4.32 5.12
CA GLU A 47 12.62 4.06 6.53
C GLU A 47 11.11 4.20 6.72
N ALA A 48 10.48 3.18 7.25
CA ALA A 48 9.08 3.18 7.67
C ALA A 48 8.84 2.03 8.66
N ASP A 49 7.73 2.06 9.37
CA ASP A 49 7.36 0.99 10.30
C ASP A 49 6.96 -0.30 9.57
N LEU A 50 6.59 -0.23 8.30
CA LEU A 50 6.31 -1.38 7.44
C LEU A 50 6.91 -1.15 6.06
N LEU A 51 7.79 -2.06 5.63
CA LEU A 51 8.43 -2.08 4.33
C LEU A 51 8.25 -3.46 3.67
N PHE A 52 7.60 -3.50 2.51
CA PHE A 52 7.36 -4.74 1.75
C PHE A 52 8.65 -5.38 1.27
N TRP A 53 9.67 -4.57 1.00
CA TRP A 53 11.02 -5.00 0.66
C TRP A 53 11.59 -6.05 1.61
N ASN A 54 11.28 -5.95 2.89
CA ASN A 54 11.82 -6.86 3.90
C ASN A 54 11.23 -8.28 3.83
N PHE A 55 10.14 -8.45 3.10
CA PHE A 55 9.46 -9.73 2.93
C PHE A 55 9.69 -10.32 1.54
N ILE A 56 9.80 -9.45 0.51
CA ILE A 56 10.07 -9.87 -0.85
C ILE A 56 10.88 -8.79 -1.58
N GLU A 57 12.12 -9.13 -1.94
CA GLU A 57 13.04 -8.24 -2.64
C GLU A 57 13.45 -8.84 -4.01
N PRO A 58 13.82 -8.02 -5.00
CA PRO A 58 14.27 -8.50 -6.30
C PRO A 58 15.62 -9.23 -6.20
N GLU A 59 15.75 -10.35 -6.89
CA GLU A 59 17.02 -11.07 -7.02
C GLU A 59 18.05 -10.22 -7.78
N ASN A 60 17.62 -9.55 -8.86
CA ASN A 60 18.47 -8.64 -9.65
C ASN A 60 18.20 -7.19 -9.28
N LYS A 61 18.89 -6.73 -8.23
CA LYS A 61 18.79 -5.33 -7.77
C LYS A 61 19.33 -4.31 -8.79
N ASP A 62 20.31 -4.69 -9.62
CA ASP A 62 20.83 -3.81 -10.66
C ASP A 62 19.76 -3.52 -11.73
N ALA A 63 18.98 -4.52 -12.14
CA ALA A 63 17.87 -4.32 -13.05
C ALA A 63 16.72 -3.53 -12.39
N TYR A 64 16.42 -3.83 -11.13
CA TYR A 64 15.39 -3.12 -10.37
C TYR A 64 15.68 -1.62 -10.27
N PHE A 65 16.94 -1.24 -9.99
CA PHE A 65 17.40 0.16 -9.93
C PHE A 65 17.98 0.66 -11.26
N ALA A 66 17.64 0.05 -12.40
CA ALA A 66 18.22 0.40 -13.69
C ALA A 66 18.03 1.87 -14.07
N ASP A 67 16.93 2.48 -13.69
CA ASP A 67 16.66 3.91 -13.90
C ASP A 67 17.72 4.81 -13.23
N ALA A 68 18.27 4.35 -12.10
CA ALA A 68 19.33 5.03 -11.39
C ALA A 68 20.72 4.55 -11.81
N HIS A 69 20.94 3.24 -11.91
CA HIS A 69 22.26 2.63 -12.14
C HIS A 69 22.58 2.40 -13.61
N GLY A 70 21.58 2.33 -14.49
CA GLY A 70 21.73 2.06 -15.92
C GLY A 70 22.27 3.24 -16.74
N THR A 71 22.58 4.39 -16.11
CA THR A 71 23.19 5.53 -16.77
C THR A 71 24.55 5.13 -17.32
N LYS A 72 24.78 5.42 -18.62
CA LYS A 72 26.04 5.13 -19.28
C LYS A 72 27.17 5.85 -18.57
N PRO A 73 28.19 5.15 -18.05
CA PRO A 73 29.30 5.79 -17.36
C PRO A 73 30.14 6.65 -18.32
N GLU A 74 30.90 7.57 -17.75
CA GLU A 74 31.81 8.42 -18.53
C GLU A 74 32.76 7.54 -19.37
N GLY A 75 32.87 7.85 -20.67
CA GLY A 75 33.69 7.08 -21.61
C GLY A 75 33.04 5.81 -22.19
N TYR A 76 31.77 5.49 -21.83
CA TYR A 76 31.06 4.32 -22.36
C TYR A 76 31.14 4.20 -23.88
N GLU A 77 31.03 5.30 -24.62
CA GLU A 77 31.09 5.29 -26.10
C GLU A 77 32.44 4.78 -26.65
N SER A 78 33.52 4.91 -25.89
CA SER A 78 34.85 4.43 -26.26
C SER A 78 35.09 2.95 -25.89
N TRP A 79 34.19 2.31 -25.17
CA TRP A 79 34.31 0.92 -24.76
C TRP A 79 34.20 -0.02 -25.95
N SER A 80 34.83 -1.18 -25.84
CA SER A 80 34.63 -2.29 -26.78
C SER A 80 33.15 -2.78 -26.74
N MET A 81 32.75 -3.47 -27.79
CA MET A 81 31.41 -4.06 -27.88
C MET A 81 31.17 -5.07 -26.74
N GLU A 82 32.21 -5.81 -26.34
CA GLU A 82 32.12 -6.78 -25.24
C GLU A 82 31.90 -6.11 -23.88
N GLU A 83 32.63 -5.01 -23.61
CA GLU A 83 32.48 -4.21 -22.40
C GLU A 83 31.08 -3.56 -22.33
N LYS A 84 30.61 -3.00 -23.45
CA LYS A 84 29.23 -2.45 -23.54
C LYS A 84 28.19 -3.51 -23.27
N LEU A 85 28.29 -4.67 -23.89
CA LEU A 85 27.37 -5.78 -23.73
C LEU A 85 27.37 -6.27 -22.29
N ALA A 86 28.54 -6.46 -21.67
CA ALA A 86 28.67 -6.90 -20.29
C ALA A 86 28.06 -5.90 -19.29
N HIS A 87 28.21 -4.60 -19.55
CA HIS A 87 27.57 -3.54 -18.77
C HIS A 87 26.05 -3.59 -18.92
N ASP A 88 25.55 -3.54 -20.16
CA ASP A 88 24.12 -3.45 -20.43
C ASP A 88 23.35 -4.68 -19.96
N MET A 89 23.97 -5.87 -20.00
CA MET A 89 23.38 -7.12 -19.49
C MET A 89 23.11 -7.10 -17.97
N LYS A 90 23.85 -6.31 -17.17
CA LYS A 90 23.60 -6.19 -15.72
C LYS A 90 22.25 -5.55 -15.43
N PHE A 91 21.83 -4.64 -16.30
CA PHE A 91 20.59 -3.89 -16.20
C PHE A 91 19.46 -4.48 -17.04
N THR A 92 19.70 -5.66 -17.66
CA THR A 92 18.67 -6.38 -18.39
C THR A 92 17.78 -7.12 -17.40
N GLY A 93 16.52 -6.75 -17.36
CA GLY A 93 15.55 -7.37 -16.46
C GLY A 93 14.35 -6.47 -16.26
N GLU A 94 13.60 -6.79 -15.25
CA GLU A 94 12.40 -6.06 -14.90
C GLU A 94 12.74 -4.89 -13.98
N GLY A 95 12.37 -3.66 -14.42
CA GLY A 95 12.50 -2.47 -13.61
C GLY A 95 11.57 -2.45 -12.41
N TRP A 96 11.84 -1.55 -11.48
CA TRP A 96 11.13 -1.44 -10.19
C TRP A 96 9.60 -1.41 -10.32
N TYR A 97 9.07 -0.71 -11.33
CA TYR A 97 7.63 -0.54 -11.49
C TYR A 97 6.91 -1.87 -11.80
N ASP A 98 7.37 -2.54 -12.85
CA ASP A 98 6.77 -3.82 -13.28
C ASP A 98 7.00 -4.90 -12.23
N TRP A 99 8.19 -4.89 -11.61
CA TRP A 99 8.55 -5.82 -10.56
C TRP A 99 7.65 -5.65 -9.32
N ASN A 100 7.45 -4.42 -8.84
CA ASN A 100 6.59 -4.14 -7.67
C ASN A 100 5.14 -4.55 -7.95
N CYS A 101 4.58 -4.14 -9.10
CA CYS A 101 3.21 -4.50 -9.47
C CYS A 101 3.01 -6.02 -9.53
N ARG A 102 4.01 -6.76 -10.02
CA ARG A 102 3.92 -8.22 -10.14
C ARG A 102 4.17 -8.94 -8.83
N ASN A 103 5.14 -8.50 -8.03
CA ASN A 103 5.58 -9.24 -6.84
C ASN A 103 4.95 -8.73 -5.55
N TRP A 104 4.76 -7.43 -5.39
CA TRP A 104 4.03 -6.88 -4.24
C TRP A 104 2.53 -6.81 -4.47
N GLY A 105 2.09 -6.69 -5.72
CA GLY A 105 0.70 -6.43 -6.09
C GLY A 105 0.36 -4.95 -6.18
N THR A 106 1.27 -4.06 -5.81
CA THR A 106 1.10 -2.60 -5.83
C THR A 106 2.35 -1.91 -6.32
N LYS A 107 2.23 -0.64 -6.73
CA LYS A 107 3.32 0.14 -7.32
C LYS A 107 4.42 0.51 -6.33
N TRP A 108 4.05 0.92 -5.12
CA TRP A 108 4.97 1.50 -4.14
C TRP A 108 4.94 0.74 -2.82
N GLU A 109 5.92 1.01 -1.95
CA GLU A 109 5.87 0.67 -0.54
C GLU A 109 4.61 1.22 0.14
N ALA A 110 4.25 0.66 1.29
CA ALA A 110 3.20 1.16 2.15
C ALA A 110 3.41 2.66 2.48
N ARG A 111 2.34 3.43 2.45
CA ARG A 111 2.37 4.87 2.76
C ARG A 111 1.50 5.19 3.96
N GLY A 112 1.87 6.26 4.67
CA GLY A 112 1.09 6.72 5.83
C GLY A 112 1.00 5.69 6.94
N VAL A 113 2.01 4.86 7.11
CA VAL A 113 2.00 3.72 8.04
C VAL A 113 1.78 4.22 9.47
N LEU A 114 0.74 3.70 10.10
CA LEU A 114 0.46 3.85 11.53
C LEU A 114 0.55 2.48 12.19
N GLU A 115 1.37 2.37 13.23
CA GLU A 115 1.55 1.16 14.02
C GLU A 115 0.89 1.31 15.39
N GLN A 116 0.19 0.28 15.84
CA GLN A 116 -0.39 0.18 17.18
C GLN A 116 -0.15 -1.23 17.72
N GLU A 117 0.31 -1.31 18.98
CA GLU A 117 0.54 -2.57 19.69
C GLU A 117 -0.31 -2.57 20.98
N ASP A 118 -0.78 -3.73 21.41
CA ASP A 118 -1.42 -3.86 22.71
C ASP A 118 -0.40 -3.93 23.86
N GLU A 119 -0.88 -3.77 25.10
CA GLU A 119 -0.02 -3.77 26.30
C GLU A 119 0.66 -5.13 26.55
N ASP A 120 0.06 -6.23 26.09
CA ASP A 120 0.55 -7.59 26.28
C ASP A 120 1.50 -8.04 25.15
N GLY A 121 1.64 -7.24 24.08
CA GLY A 121 2.46 -7.54 22.90
C GLY A 121 1.97 -8.70 22.06
N LYS A 122 0.71 -9.11 22.21
CA LYS A 122 0.07 -10.22 21.46
C LYS A 122 -0.69 -9.79 20.23
N TYR A 123 -0.84 -8.50 20.05
CA TYR A 123 -1.57 -7.89 18.94
C TYR A 123 -0.78 -6.71 18.40
N LEU A 124 -0.64 -6.69 17.09
CA LEU A 124 -0.01 -5.61 16.35
C LEU A 124 -0.91 -5.22 15.19
N ARG A 125 -1.20 -3.93 15.05
CA ARG A 125 -2.02 -3.38 13.98
C ARG A 125 -1.24 -2.38 13.17
N TYR A 126 -1.31 -2.52 11.86
CA TYR A 126 -0.86 -1.51 10.91
C TYR A 126 -2.05 -0.95 10.13
N GLN A 127 -2.03 0.35 9.89
CA GLN A 127 -2.89 1.01 8.93
C GLN A 127 -2.01 1.73 7.92
N PHE A 128 -2.26 1.54 6.64
CA PHE A 128 -1.45 2.11 5.57
C PHE A 128 -2.21 2.13 4.25
N ASP A 129 -1.66 2.90 3.29
CA ASP A 129 -2.22 3.04 1.96
C ASP A 129 -1.34 2.38 0.92
N THR A 130 -1.96 1.75 -0.09
CA THR A 130 -1.30 1.23 -1.28
C THR A 130 -1.89 1.83 -2.55
N ALA A 131 -1.09 1.88 -3.63
CA ALA A 131 -1.49 2.53 -4.88
C ALA A 131 -2.21 1.55 -5.80
N TRP A 132 -3.48 1.85 -6.15
CA TRP A 132 -4.37 1.18 -7.10
C TRP A 132 -4.87 -0.22 -6.72
N SER A 133 -4.15 -0.96 -5.92
CA SER A 133 -4.46 -2.35 -5.57
C SER A 133 -3.90 -2.72 -4.19
N PRO A 134 -4.48 -3.72 -3.51
CA PRO A 134 -3.88 -4.33 -2.33
C PRO A 134 -2.50 -4.90 -2.64
N ALA A 135 -1.62 -4.90 -1.66
CA ALA A 135 -0.29 -5.50 -1.78
C ALA A 135 -0.33 -7.02 -1.54
N GLU A 136 -1.21 -7.74 -2.23
CA GLU A 136 -1.47 -9.17 -1.99
C GLU A 136 -0.20 -10.03 -2.04
N GLY A 137 0.72 -9.76 -2.99
CA GLY A 137 1.98 -10.50 -3.09
C GLY A 137 2.87 -10.29 -1.86
N ALA A 138 2.94 -9.06 -1.32
CA ALA A 138 3.64 -8.78 -0.08
C ALA A 138 2.95 -9.44 1.12
N PHE A 139 1.61 -9.44 1.18
CA PHE A 139 0.85 -10.09 2.25
C PHE A 139 1.10 -11.60 2.26
N ARG A 140 1.09 -12.25 1.11
CA ARG A 140 1.44 -13.68 0.98
C ARG A 140 2.83 -13.96 1.50
N ALA A 141 3.82 -13.16 1.11
CA ALA A 141 5.19 -13.32 1.57
C ALA A 141 5.34 -13.12 3.10
N MET A 142 4.57 -12.22 3.71
CA MET A 142 4.52 -12.05 5.17
C MET A 142 3.98 -13.31 5.85
N VAL A 143 2.85 -13.79 5.37
CA VAL A 143 2.14 -14.97 5.92
C VAL A 143 2.99 -16.24 5.78
N GLU A 144 3.56 -16.49 4.61
CA GLU A 144 4.41 -17.66 4.34
C GLU A 144 5.68 -17.68 5.23
N GLN A 145 6.24 -16.50 5.53
CA GLN A 145 7.46 -16.38 6.34
C GLN A 145 7.20 -16.40 7.85
N HIS A 146 5.95 -16.19 8.26
CA HIS A 146 5.54 -16.16 9.66
C HIS A 146 4.27 -17.02 9.89
N PRO A 147 4.32 -18.33 9.57
CA PRO A 147 3.16 -19.21 9.68
C PRO A 147 2.65 -19.40 11.12
N GLU A 148 3.46 -19.01 12.11
CA GLU A 148 3.09 -19.02 13.53
C GLU A 148 2.27 -17.81 13.96
N LEU A 149 2.13 -16.78 13.09
CA LEU A 149 1.30 -15.60 13.32
C LEU A 149 0.00 -15.73 12.55
N SER A 150 -1.06 -15.15 13.10
CA SER A 150 -2.34 -15.01 12.41
C SER A 150 -2.48 -13.59 11.87
N PHE A 151 -2.81 -13.49 10.59
CA PHE A 151 -2.97 -12.22 9.90
C PHE A 151 -4.40 -12.05 9.41
N THR A 152 -4.94 -10.85 9.52
CA THR A 152 -6.13 -10.41 8.81
C THR A 152 -5.83 -9.11 8.09
N PHE A 153 -6.30 -8.98 6.85
CA PHE A 153 -6.17 -7.77 6.05
C PHE A 153 -7.54 -7.33 5.58
N ARG A 154 -7.87 -6.07 5.80
CA ARG A 154 -9.04 -5.42 5.19
C ARG A 154 -8.54 -4.29 4.31
N CYS A 155 -8.82 -4.39 3.03
CA CYS A 155 -8.42 -3.44 2.00
C CYS A 155 -9.68 -2.80 1.41
N GLU A 156 -9.74 -1.47 1.38
CA GLU A 156 -10.87 -0.71 0.85
C GLU A 156 -10.36 0.43 -0.02
N GLU A 157 -10.81 0.49 -1.25
CA GLU A 157 -10.39 1.51 -2.22
C GLU A 157 -11.32 2.72 -2.15
N GLU A 158 -10.82 3.90 -2.53
CA GLU A 158 -11.53 5.19 -2.43
C GLU A 158 -12.94 5.18 -3.06
N GLN A 159 -13.18 4.37 -4.09
CA GLN A 159 -14.49 4.22 -4.73
C GLN A 159 -15.42 3.27 -3.99
N GLY A 160 -14.92 2.55 -2.97
CA GLY A 160 -15.71 1.70 -2.10
C GLY A 160 -15.67 0.19 -2.41
N TRP A 161 -14.93 -0.27 -3.43
CA TRP A 161 -14.68 -1.71 -3.55
C TRP A 161 -13.62 -2.17 -2.54
N GLY A 162 -13.63 -3.45 -2.20
CA GLY A 162 -12.62 -3.95 -1.27
C GLY A 162 -12.55 -5.46 -1.19
N VAL A 163 -11.61 -5.91 -0.37
CA VAL A 163 -11.32 -7.31 -0.15
C VAL A 163 -10.78 -7.55 1.25
N GLU A 164 -11.15 -8.67 1.84
CA GLU A 164 -10.62 -9.14 3.12
C GLU A 164 -9.88 -10.46 2.91
N TYR A 165 -8.75 -10.56 3.59
CA TYR A 165 -7.93 -11.76 3.61
C TYR A 165 -7.71 -12.21 5.04
N GLU A 166 -7.61 -13.53 5.22
CA GLU A 166 -7.18 -14.16 6.46
C GLU A 166 -6.09 -15.18 6.19
N SER A 167 -5.20 -15.36 7.16
CA SER A 167 -4.17 -16.40 7.10
C SER A 167 -4.54 -17.57 7.98
N GLU A 168 -4.32 -18.77 7.46
CA GLU A 168 -4.41 -20.04 8.20
C GLU A 168 -3.22 -20.91 7.79
N ASP A 169 -2.45 -21.42 8.77
CA ASP A 169 -1.32 -22.32 8.55
C ASP A 169 -0.29 -21.85 7.51
N GLY A 170 -0.04 -20.53 7.43
CA GLY A 170 0.91 -19.95 6.48
C GLY A 170 0.34 -19.72 5.07
N GLU A 171 -0.94 -19.93 4.87
CA GLU A 171 -1.63 -19.65 3.60
C GLU A 171 -2.55 -18.43 3.74
N LEU A 172 -2.59 -17.58 2.73
CA LEU A 172 -3.46 -16.41 2.65
C LEU A 172 -4.67 -16.72 1.76
N THR A 173 -5.88 -16.55 2.31
CA THR A 173 -7.14 -16.78 1.59
C THR A 173 -8.00 -15.52 1.58
N VAL A 174 -8.76 -15.31 0.50
CA VAL A 174 -9.80 -14.28 0.43
C VAL A 174 -11.02 -14.79 1.20
N THR A 175 -11.47 -14.04 2.20
CA THR A 175 -12.64 -14.38 3.01
C THR A 175 -13.87 -13.57 2.66
N ASN A 176 -13.67 -12.37 2.12
CA ASN A 176 -14.76 -11.50 1.68
C ASN A 176 -14.27 -10.60 0.53
N GLU A 177 -15.17 -10.26 -0.39
CA GLU A 177 -14.90 -9.41 -1.53
C GLU A 177 -16.17 -8.65 -1.90
N TRP A 178 -16.07 -7.37 -2.17
CA TRP A 178 -17.20 -6.53 -2.58
C TRP A 178 -16.81 -5.54 -3.67
N ASP A 179 -17.78 -5.25 -4.51
CA ASP A 179 -17.63 -4.28 -5.59
C ASP A 179 -18.01 -2.87 -5.15
N ILE A 180 -17.81 -1.89 -6.02
CA ILE A 180 -18.27 -0.51 -5.82
C ILE A 180 -19.78 -0.53 -5.63
N PRO A 181 -20.30 0.03 -4.53
CA PRO A 181 -21.75 0.09 -4.31
C PRO A 181 -22.46 0.88 -5.41
N GLU A 182 -23.49 0.30 -5.99
CA GLU A 182 -24.30 0.95 -7.04
C GLU A 182 -25.53 1.67 -6.46
N SER A 183 -25.84 1.45 -5.17
CA SER A 183 -27.00 2.02 -4.50
C SER A 183 -26.74 2.29 -3.02
N HIS A 184 -27.58 3.12 -2.40
CA HIS A 184 -27.54 3.31 -0.96
C HIS A 184 -27.79 1.99 -0.19
N ALA A 185 -28.66 1.14 -0.72
CA ALA A 185 -28.94 -0.16 -0.13
C ALA A 185 -27.69 -1.08 -0.09
N ASP A 186 -26.84 -1.01 -1.10
CA ASP A 186 -25.59 -1.76 -1.14
C ASP A 186 -24.62 -1.29 -0.05
N TRP A 187 -24.51 0.02 0.18
CA TRP A 187 -23.74 0.58 1.27
C TRP A 187 -24.22 0.11 2.65
N VAL A 188 -25.53 0.07 2.86
CA VAL A 188 -26.11 -0.40 4.11
C VAL A 188 -25.84 -1.89 4.31
N ALA A 189 -25.89 -2.69 3.23
CA ALA A 189 -25.60 -4.12 3.29
C ALA A 189 -24.15 -4.44 3.67
N MET A 190 -23.21 -3.49 3.46
CA MET A 190 -21.79 -3.62 3.82
C MET A 190 -21.49 -3.27 5.30
N ASP A 191 -22.49 -3.24 6.17
CA ASP A 191 -22.37 -2.80 7.58
C ASP A 191 -21.78 -1.39 7.77
N ASN A 192 -21.95 -0.51 6.79
CA ASN A 192 -21.39 0.83 6.81
C ASN A 192 -22.46 1.91 6.52
N PRO A 193 -23.56 1.95 7.31
CA PRO A 193 -24.73 2.80 7.04
C PRO A 193 -24.41 4.30 7.07
N ASP A 194 -23.33 4.69 7.74
CA ASP A 194 -22.98 6.09 8.00
C ASP A 194 -22.00 6.69 6.96
N ARG A 195 -21.65 5.94 5.92
CA ARG A 195 -20.61 6.35 4.96
C ARG A 195 -21.03 6.31 3.49
N CYS A 196 -22.30 6.40 3.20
CA CYS A 196 -22.69 6.45 1.79
C CYS A 196 -22.13 7.73 1.13
N VAL A 197 -21.72 7.61 -0.14
CA VAL A 197 -21.13 8.71 -0.90
C VAL A 197 -22.02 9.98 -0.92
N CYS A 198 -23.33 9.81 -0.77
CA CYS A 198 -24.29 10.92 -0.69
C CYS A 198 -24.02 11.90 0.48
N GLN A 199 -23.28 11.50 1.49
CA GLN A 199 -22.97 12.36 2.64
C GLN A 199 -21.78 13.30 2.39
N TRP A 200 -20.94 12.98 1.38
CA TRP A 200 -19.63 13.61 1.21
C TRP A 200 -19.53 14.49 -0.04
N GLU A 201 -20.54 14.47 -0.91
CA GLU A 201 -20.49 15.22 -2.14
C GLU A 201 -21.40 16.44 -2.08
N ASP A 202 -20.83 17.63 -2.27
CA ASP A 202 -21.56 18.90 -2.44
C ASP A 202 -22.42 18.91 -3.72
N ASP A 203 -22.06 18.07 -4.71
CA ASP A 203 -22.80 17.92 -5.95
C ASP A 203 -23.77 16.73 -5.89
N ARG A 204 -25.01 17.01 -5.59
CA ARG A 204 -26.13 16.04 -5.49
C ARG A 204 -26.42 15.28 -6.78
N SER A 205 -25.78 15.63 -7.90
CA SER A 205 -25.96 14.90 -9.16
C SER A 205 -25.47 13.44 -9.10
N ASN A 206 -24.60 13.13 -8.14
CA ASN A 206 -24.01 11.81 -7.92
C ASN A 206 -24.67 11.01 -6.78
N TRP A 207 -25.71 11.55 -6.17
CA TRP A 207 -26.39 10.84 -5.09
C TRP A 207 -27.14 9.61 -5.62
N TYR A 208 -27.14 8.56 -4.84
CA TYR A 208 -27.98 7.41 -5.10
C TYR A 208 -29.45 7.81 -4.97
N SER A 209 -30.27 7.43 -5.95
CA SER A 209 -31.69 7.78 -6.00
C SER A 209 -32.53 7.17 -4.87
N ASP A 210 -32.01 6.13 -4.21
CA ASP A 210 -32.61 5.44 -3.09
C ASP A 210 -32.08 5.91 -1.71
N CYS A 211 -31.21 6.93 -1.68
CA CYS A 211 -30.66 7.42 -0.43
C CYS A 211 -31.72 8.06 0.46
N PRO A 212 -31.94 7.56 1.69
CA PRO A 212 -32.95 8.07 2.59
C PRO A 212 -32.54 9.34 3.33
N ILE A 213 -31.31 9.84 3.14
CA ILE A 213 -30.85 11.05 3.80
C ILE A 213 -31.68 12.21 3.27
N PRO A 214 -32.52 12.85 4.11
CA PRO A 214 -33.35 13.95 3.68
C PRO A 214 -32.45 15.11 3.23
N GLU A 215 -32.91 15.84 2.21
CA GLU A 215 -32.30 17.12 1.86
C GLU A 215 -32.24 17.98 3.13
N LEU A 216 -31.05 18.27 3.60
CA LEU A 216 -30.89 19.26 4.68
C LEU A 216 -31.45 20.59 4.14
N PRO A 217 -32.35 21.27 4.86
CA PRO A 217 -32.87 22.56 4.42
C PRO A 217 -31.70 23.51 4.20
N GLU A 218 -31.76 24.26 3.09
CA GLU A 218 -30.81 25.36 2.84
C GLU A 218 -30.77 26.26 4.08
N GLY A 219 -29.64 26.28 4.81
CA GLY A 219 -29.44 27.09 6.03
C GLY A 219 -29.01 26.30 7.28
N GLU A 220 -29.13 24.98 7.34
CA GLU A 220 -28.57 24.20 8.46
C GLU A 220 -27.07 23.89 8.27
N LEU A 221 -26.56 23.93 7.05
CA LEU A 221 -25.13 23.80 6.75
C LEU A 221 -24.33 24.99 7.31
N GLU A 222 -24.83 26.23 7.20
CA GLU A 222 -24.16 27.41 7.79
C GLU A 222 -24.02 27.30 9.32
N GLN A 223 -24.97 26.64 10.03
CA GLN A 223 -24.89 26.49 11.48
C GLN A 223 -23.92 25.39 11.90
N LEU A 224 -23.63 24.40 11.06
CA LEU A 224 -22.62 23.37 11.30
C LEU A 224 -21.19 23.89 11.04
N GLU A 225 -21.02 24.71 10.02
CA GLU A 225 -19.72 25.37 9.75
C GLU A 225 -19.32 26.31 10.88
N ASP A 226 -20.26 27.12 11.42
CA ASP A 226 -20.03 28.00 12.56
C ASP A 226 -19.70 27.23 13.86
N LEU A 227 -20.15 25.99 13.99
CA LEU A 227 -19.82 25.11 15.13
C LEU A 227 -18.42 24.50 15.02
N VAL A 228 -17.96 24.18 13.83
CA VAL A 228 -16.62 23.60 13.57
C VAL A 228 -15.53 24.66 13.70
N GLU A 229 -15.81 25.93 13.32
CA GLU A 229 -14.85 27.03 13.51
C GLU A 229 -14.72 27.51 14.98
N SER A 230 -15.56 27.02 15.88
CA SER A 230 -15.56 27.40 17.31
C SER A 230 -14.82 26.40 18.21
N PHE A 231 -14.21 25.35 17.67
CA PHE A 231 -13.37 24.39 18.37
C PHE A 231 -11.92 24.42 17.83
#